data_30820cabd8ff9a1340dc1a5c35dd6cba
#
_entry.id   30820cabd8ff9a1340dc1a5c35dd6cba
#
_cell.length_a   1.000
_cell.length_b   1.000
_cell.length_c   1.000
_cell.angle_alpha   90.00
_cell.angle_beta   90.00
_cell.angle_gamma   90.00
#
_symmetry.space_group_name_H-M   'P 1'
#
loop_
_entity.id
_entity.type
_entity.pdbx_description
1 polymer ?
#
loop_
_entity_poly.entity_id
_entity_poly.type
_entity_poly.pdbx_seq_one_letter_code
_entity_poly.pdbx_strand_id
1 'polypeptide(L)'
;MQKTLLAIALLISVAASAQSSRYTEAMQKNISLLDSAKSVDQLLSLASTFDRIGDAEKTQWLPYYYAALAQTWIGWMPATTDKDANAAKINAYLSKAEAIEKNAETYAVENMAATQQMLVDPQSRWATNGKDASAALQKGLALDPNNPRLYYLQAMSLFNTPSQFGGGKDKAKPVFEKSIALYKSAQPKPLYPTWGRKQAEDMLAQCQ
;
A
#
# COMPACT_ATOMS: atom_id res chain seq x y z
N MET A 1 -23.15 -39.19 -21.28
CA MET A 1 -22.18 -38.74 -20.26
C MET A 1 -21.19 -37.72 -20.80
N GLN A 2 -20.53 -37.92 -21.93
CA GLN A 2 -19.55 -36.96 -22.49
C GLN A 2 -20.14 -35.56 -22.83
N LYS A 3 -21.33 -35.50 -23.39
CA LYS A 3 -22.02 -34.23 -23.75
C LYS A 3 -22.45 -33.41 -22.52
N THR A 4 -22.86 -34.08 -21.44
CA THR A 4 -23.21 -33.43 -20.16
C THR A 4 -21.98 -32.87 -19.43
N LEU A 5 -20.84 -33.57 -19.47
CA LEU A 5 -19.58 -33.08 -18.93
C LEU A 5 -19.05 -31.84 -19.67
N LEU A 6 -19.19 -31.81 -21.01
CA LEU A 6 -18.80 -30.66 -21.83
C LEU A 6 -19.66 -29.41 -21.53
N ALA A 7 -20.98 -29.59 -21.35
CA ALA A 7 -21.89 -28.50 -21.02
C ALA A 7 -21.62 -27.92 -19.63
N ILE A 8 -21.31 -28.76 -18.64
CA ILE A 8 -20.94 -28.33 -17.29
C ILE A 8 -19.58 -27.56 -17.30
N ALA A 9 -18.59 -28.04 -18.04
CA ALA A 9 -17.30 -27.37 -18.20
C ALA A 9 -17.46 -25.99 -18.88
N LEU A 10 -18.33 -25.85 -19.85
CA LEU A 10 -18.61 -24.58 -20.54
C LEU A 10 -19.33 -23.58 -19.61
N LEU A 11 -20.26 -24.02 -18.78
CA LEU A 11 -20.96 -23.18 -17.81
C LEU A 11 -20.01 -22.66 -16.70
N ILE A 12 -19.07 -23.49 -16.25
CA ILE A 12 -18.07 -23.10 -15.26
C ILE A 12 -17.11 -22.05 -15.84
N SER A 13 -16.68 -22.20 -17.08
CA SER A 13 -15.78 -21.24 -17.73
C SER A 13 -16.41 -19.87 -17.97
N VAL A 14 -17.69 -19.82 -18.33
CA VAL A 14 -18.45 -18.57 -18.49
C VAL A 14 -18.68 -17.87 -17.16
N ALA A 15 -18.99 -18.62 -16.09
CA ALA A 15 -19.14 -18.05 -14.74
C ALA A 15 -17.83 -17.46 -14.19
N ALA A 16 -16.71 -18.16 -14.38
CA ALA A 16 -15.38 -17.69 -13.98
C ALA A 16 -14.97 -16.41 -14.72
N SER A 17 -15.23 -16.32 -16.02
CA SER A 17 -14.96 -15.14 -16.84
C SER A 17 -15.82 -13.94 -16.43
N ALA A 18 -17.09 -14.15 -16.13
CA ALA A 18 -18.02 -13.10 -15.69
C ALA A 18 -17.65 -12.56 -14.28
N GLN A 19 -17.17 -13.41 -13.38
CA GLN A 19 -16.70 -13.01 -12.06
C GLN A 19 -15.40 -12.20 -12.17
N SER A 20 -14.45 -12.60 -13.03
CA SER A 20 -13.22 -11.88 -13.29
C SER A 20 -13.47 -10.48 -13.86
N SER A 21 -14.43 -10.28 -14.75
CA SER A 21 -14.76 -8.96 -15.29
C SER A 21 -15.39 -8.05 -14.24
N ARG A 22 -16.34 -8.55 -13.45
CA ARG A 22 -16.97 -7.81 -12.36
C ARG A 22 -15.98 -7.37 -11.28
N TYR A 23 -15.05 -8.26 -10.90
CA TYR A 23 -13.97 -7.96 -10.00
C TYR A 23 -13.11 -6.81 -10.54
N THR A 24 -12.65 -6.94 -11.78
CA THR A 24 -11.79 -5.94 -12.42
C THR A 24 -12.46 -4.58 -12.49
N GLU A 25 -13.72 -4.51 -12.93
CA GLU A 25 -14.51 -3.28 -13.01
C GLU A 25 -14.72 -2.64 -11.62
N ALA A 26 -15.08 -3.45 -10.62
CA ALA A 26 -15.26 -2.98 -9.25
C ALA A 26 -13.95 -2.42 -8.68
N MET A 27 -12.83 -3.11 -8.87
CA MET A 27 -11.52 -2.64 -8.42
C MET A 27 -11.10 -1.37 -9.12
N GLN A 28 -11.16 -1.29 -10.46
CA GLN A 28 -10.80 -0.09 -11.22
C GLN A 28 -11.59 1.14 -10.78
N LYS A 29 -12.91 0.98 -10.62
CA LYS A 29 -13.79 2.04 -10.15
C LYS A 29 -13.35 2.54 -8.77
N ASN A 30 -13.15 1.64 -7.82
CA ASN A 30 -12.85 2.03 -6.44
C ASN A 30 -11.41 2.54 -6.28
N ILE A 31 -10.44 2.04 -7.05
CA ILE A 31 -9.07 2.59 -7.10
C ILE A 31 -9.11 4.04 -7.59
N SER A 32 -9.83 4.33 -8.68
CA SER A 32 -9.98 5.70 -9.18
C SER A 32 -10.65 6.63 -8.18
N LEU A 33 -11.63 6.13 -7.41
CA LEU A 33 -12.25 6.90 -6.32
C LEU A 33 -11.28 7.14 -5.16
N LEU A 34 -10.41 6.17 -4.85
CA LEU A 34 -9.40 6.29 -3.80
C LEU A 34 -8.38 7.41 -4.15
N ASP A 35 -7.94 7.48 -5.40
CA ASP A 35 -7.00 8.50 -5.87
C ASP A 35 -7.58 9.93 -5.76
N SER A 36 -8.90 10.06 -5.76
CA SER A 36 -9.62 11.34 -5.68
C SER A 36 -10.26 11.63 -4.32
N ALA A 37 -10.19 10.70 -3.37
CA ALA A 37 -10.81 10.85 -2.05
C ALA A 37 -10.17 11.98 -1.23
N LYS A 38 -11.03 12.84 -0.64
CA LYS A 38 -10.60 14.03 0.12
C LYS A 38 -11.12 14.08 1.55
N SER A 39 -11.92 13.12 1.97
CA SER A 39 -12.50 13.09 3.32
C SER A 39 -12.32 11.73 4.00
N VAL A 40 -12.34 11.76 5.33
CA VAL A 40 -12.29 10.54 6.15
C VAL A 40 -13.44 9.61 5.80
N ASP A 41 -14.66 10.14 5.64
CA ASP A 41 -15.85 9.34 5.33
C ASP A 41 -15.74 8.63 3.97
N GLN A 42 -15.19 9.31 2.95
CA GLN A 42 -14.92 8.69 1.65
C GLN A 42 -13.93 7.55 1.78
N LEU A 43 -12.84 7.76 2.51
CA LEU A 43 -11.80 6.74 2.72
C LEU A 43 -12.31 5.54 3.53
N LEU A 44 -13.13 5.78 4.58
CA LEU A 44 -13.77 4.71 5.36
C LEU A 44 -14.73 3.89 4.50
N SER A 45 -15.54 4.55 3.67
CA SER A 45 -16.44 3.89 2.73
C SER A 45 -15.69 3.03 1.72
N LEU A 46 -14.57 3.54 1.20
CA LEU A 46 -13.72 2.82 0.26
C LEU A 46 -13.03 1.62 0.93
N ALA A 47 -12.45 1.80 2.13
CA ALA A 47 -11.86 0.69 2.89
C ALA A 47 -12.87 -0.44 3.11
N SER A 48 -14.08 -0.11 3.54
CA SER A 48 -15.17 -1.08 3.70
C SER A 48 -15.60 -1.73 2.39
N THR A 49 -15.58 -0.99 1.28
CA THR A 49 -15.92 -1.52 -0.04
C THR A 49 -14.87 -2.49 -0.55
N PHE A 50 -13.58 -2.14 -0.43
CA PHE A 50 -12.48 -3.03 -0.78
C PHE A 50 -12.47 -4.30 0.09
N ASP A 51 -12.73 -4.19 1.39
CA ASP A 51 -12.84 -5.36 2.28
C ASP A 51 -13.92 -6.33 1.80
N ARG A 52 -15.13 -5.82 1.47
CA ARG A 52 -16.22 -6.64 0.91
C ARG A 52 -15.87 -7.29 -0.43
N ILE A 53 -15.11 -6.60 -1.30
CA ILE A 53 -14.64 -7.18 -2.55
C ILE A 53 -13.68 -8.34 -2.24
N GLY A 54 -12.76 -8.15 -1.29
CA GLY A 54 -11.84 -9.20 -0.87
C GLY A 54 -12.56 -10.42 -0.27
N ASP A 55 -13.54 -10.20 0.59
CA ASP A 55 -14.34 -11.27 1.21
C ASP A 55 -15.19 -12.05 0.17
N ALA A 56 -15.58 -11.41 -0.94
CA ALA A 56 -16.29 -12.07 -2.03
C ALA A 56 -15.32 -12.89 -2.92
N GLU A 57 -14.15 -12.34 -3.24
CA GLU A 57 -13.18 -12.97 -4.16
C GLU A 57 -12.26 -14.00 -3.49
N LYS A 58 -11.95 -13.85 -2.20
CA LYS A 58 -11.21 -14.77 -1.31
C LYS A 58 -9.78 -15.15 -1.74
N THR A 59 -9.47 -15.06 -3.03
CA THR A 59 -8.18 -15.46 -3.62
C THR A 59 -7.36 -14.27 -4.11
N GLN A 60 -7.87 -13.06 -3.93
CA GLN A 60 -7.25 -11.82 -4.40
C GLN A 60 -6.78 -10.99 -3.21
N TRP A 61 -5.48 -10.72 -3.10
CA TRP A 61 -4.90 -9.93 -2.02
C TRP A 61 -5.10 -8.41 -2.21
N LEU A 62 -5.19 -7.95 -3.46
CA LEU A 62 -5.28 -6.52 -3.80
C LEU A 62 -6.45 -5.78 -3.12
N PRO A 63 -7.66 -6.32 -2.99
CA PRO A 63 -8.73 -5.61 -2.29
C PRO A 63 -8.36 -5.29 -0.84
N TYR A 64 -7.81 -6.25 -0.10
CA TYR A 64 -7.39 -6.02 1.28
C TYR A 64 -6.21 -5.04 1.39
N TYR A 65 -5.29 -5.08 0.43
CA TYR A 65 -4.23 -4.07 0.31
C TYR A 65 -4.82 -2.66 0.14
N TYR A 66 -5.79 -2.48 -0.75
CA TYR A 66 -6.42 -1.18 -0.96
C TYR A 66 -7.30 -0.74 0.22
N ALA A 67 -7.90 -1.67 0.96
CA ALA A 67 -8.56 -1.37 2.23
C ALA A 67 -7.56 -0.83 3.26
N ALA A 68 -6.40 -1.47 3.39
CA ALA A 68 -5.31 -1.03 4.24
C ALA A 68 -4.76 0.34 3.79
N LEU A 69 -4.57 0.55 2.49
CA LEU A 69 -4.08 1.80 1.92
C LEU A 69 -5.06 2.96 2.18
N ALA A 70 -6.36 2.74 1.97
CA ALA A 70 -7.39 3.74 2.28
C ALA A 70 -7.37 4.12 3.77
N GLN A 71 -7.24 3.13 4.66
CA GLN A 71 -7.11 3.36 6.09
C GLN A 71 -5.80 4.11 6.43
N THR A 72 -4.72 3.86 5.69
CA THR A 72 -3.45 4.56 5.86
C THR A 72 -3.56 6.04 5.46
N TRP A 73 -4.30 6.37 4.39
CA TRP A 73 -4.55 7.78 4.02
C TRP A 73 -5.29 8.54 5.11
N ILE A 74 -6.25 7.90 5.82
CA ILE A 74 -6.91 8.51 6.98
C ILE A 74 -5.88 8.90 8.05
N GLY A 75 -4.90 8.05 8.30
CA GLY A 75 -3.84 8.31 9.26
C GLY A 75 -2.97 9.52 8.94
N TRP A 76 -2.90 9.97 7.69
CA TRP A 76 -2.19 11.18 7.28
C TRP A 76 -3.06 12.44 7.23
N MET A 77 -4.38 12.32 7.38
CA MET A 77 -5.25 13.48 7.44
C MET A 77 -5.04 14.26 8.76
N PRO A 78 -5.13 15.62 8.71
CA PRO A 78 -5.06 16.44 9.93
C PRO A 78 -6.25 16.13 10.83
N ALA A 79 -5.98 16.10 12.13
CA ALA A 79 -6.89 15.94 13.26
C ALA A 79 -7.46 14.53 13.54
N THR A 80 -7.42 14.19 14.81
CA THR A 80 -8.31 13.30 15.55
C THR A 80 -8.21 11.78 15.33
N THR A 81 -7.42 11.28 14.39
CA THR A 81 -7.28 9.84 14.27
C THR A 81 -6.34 9.30 15.35
N ASP A 82 -6.85 8.46 16.23
CA ASP A 82 -6.01 7.61 17.08
C ASP A 82 -5.14 6.73 16.17
N LYS A 83 -3.83 7.03 16.13
CA LYS A 83 -2.89 6.37 15.22
C LYS A 83 -2.69 4.91 15.58
N ASP A 84 -2.80 4.54 16.85
CA ASP A 84 -2.63 3.16 17.29
C ASP A 84 -3.88 2.33 16.92
N ALA A 85 -5.07 2.84 17.16
CA ALA A 85 -6.31 2.20 16.71
C ALA A 85 -6.39 2.14 15.18
N ASN A 86 -5.89 3.17 14.49
CA ASN A 86 -5.81 3.18 13.03
C ASN A 86 -4.85 2.12 12.49
N ALA A 87 -3.65 2.03 13.06
CA ALA A 87 -2.66 1.02 12.69
C ALA A 87 -3.18 -0.41 12.94
N ALA A 88 -3.92 -0.65 14.01
CA ALA A 88 -4.55 -1.95 14.25
C ALA A 88 -5.51 -2.34 13.12
N LYS A 89 -6.31 -1.39 12.58
CA LYS A 89 -7.18 -1.64 11.43
C LYS A 89 -6.39 -1.92 10.15
N ILE A 90 -5.33 -1.13 9.89
CA ILE A 90 -4.43 -1.34 8.76
C ILE A 90 -3.85 -2.75 8.82
N ASN A 91 -3.29 -3.14 9.96
CA ASN A 91 -2.67 -4.46 10.15
C ASN A 91 -3.69 -5.61 10.03
N ALA A 92 -4.94 -5.42 10.43
CA ALA A 92 -5.99 -6.39 10.21
C ALA A 92 -6.25 -6.66 8.71
N TYR A 93 -6.29 -5.61 7.87
CA TYR A 93 -6.42 -5.75 6.43
C TYR A 93 -5.16 -6.36 5.80
N LEU A 94 -3.96 -5.93 6.22
CA LEU A 94 -2.71 -6.49 5.74
C LEU A 94 -2.59 -7.98 6.06
N SER A 95 -3.02 -8.41 7.25
CA SER A 95 -3.05 -9.83 7.61
C SER A 95 -3.93 -10.66 6.68
N LYS A 96 -5.09 -10.14 6.25
CA LYS A 96 -5.95 -10.78 5.24
C LYS A 96 -5.24 -10.88 3.89
N ALA A 97 -4.56 -9.79 3.45
CA ALA A 97 -3.80 -9.77 2.21
C ALA A 97 -2.64 -10.79 2.22
N GLU A 98 -1.86 -10.81 3.29
CA GLU A 98 -0.70 -11.69 3.45
C GLU A 98 -1.05 -13.17 3.61
N ALA A 99 -2.23 -13.48 4.12
CA ALA A 99 -2.75 -14.85 4.16
C ALA A 99 -2.95 -15.42 2.74
N ILE A 100 -3.13 -14.55 1.74
CA ILE A 100 -3.27 -14.92 0.32
C ILE A 100 -1.90 -14.84 -0.38
N GLU A 101 -1.21 -13.72 -0.25
CA GLU A 101 0.08 -13.48 -0.91
C GLU A 101 0.96 -12.53 -0.09
N LYS A 102 2.14 -13.00 0.31
CA LYS A 102 3.17 -12.14 0.91
C LYS A 102 3.95 -11.44 -0.20
N ASN A 103 3.92 -10.12 -0.23
CA ASN A 103 4.59 -9.34 -1.26
C ASN A 103 5.14 -8.00 -0.71
N ALA A 104 5.94 -7.32 -1.51
CA ALA A 104 6.60 -6.09 -1.11
C ALA A 104 5.64 -4.90 -0.89
N GLU A 105 4.46 -4.92 -1.51
CA GLU A 105 3.48 -3.85 -1.40
C GLU A 105 2.82 -3.80 -0.01
N THR A 106 2.54 -4.97 0.59
CA THR A 106 2.00 -5.03 1.95
C THR A 106 2.99 -4.44 2.95
N TYR A 107 4.28 -4.70 2.78
CA TYR A 107 5.33 -4.11 3.63
C TYR A 107 5.48 -2.59 3.45
N ALA A 108 5.20 -2.04 2.27
CA ALA A 108 5.15 -0.58 2.11
C ALA A 108 4.05 0.05 2.97
N VAL A 109 2.87 -0.57 3.05
CA VAL A 109 1.76 -0.10 3.87
C VAL A 109 2.04 -0.34 5.38
N GLU A 110 2.64 -1.48 5.75
CA GLU A 110 3.09 -1.76 7.13
C GLU A 110 4.08 -0.70 7.61
N ASN A 111 5.08 -0.32 6.76
CA ASN A 111 6.00 0.76 7.07
C ASN A 111 5.27 2.08 7.36
N MET A 112 4.30 2.46 6.53
CA MET A 112 3.54 3.69 6.73
C MET A 112 2.73 3.66 8.02
N ALA A 113 2.10 2.54 8.37
CA ALA A 113 1.36 2.38 9.63
C ALA A 113 2.26 2.54 10.85
N ALA A 114 3.40 1.85 10.87
CA ALA A 114 4.38 1.94 11.95
C ALA A 114 4.97 3.36 12.05
N THR A 115 5.22 4.02 10.91
CA THR A 115 5.68 5.42 10.88
C THR A 115 4.63 6.36 11.50
N GLN A 116 3.35 6.19 11.19
CA GLN A 116 2.27 6.99 11.80
C GLN A 116 2.23 6.82 13.32
N GLN A 117 2.39 5.60 13.82
CA GLN A 117 2.45 5.34 15.26
C GLN A 117 3.68 5.99 15.89
N MET A 118 4.84 5.89 15.25
CA MET A 118 6.07 6.53 15.71
C MET A 118 5.90 8.05 15.84
N LEU A 119 5.24 8.68 14.88
CA LEU A 119 5.06 10.14 14.85
C LEU A 119 4.12 10.70 15.92
N VAL A 120 3.41 9.85 16.68
CA VAL A 120 2.62 10.31 17.87
C VAL A 120 3.55 10.86 18.96
N ASP A 121 4.66 10.17 19.20
CA ASP A 121 5.73 10.59 20.12
C ASP A 121 7.06 10.01 19.61
N PRO A 122 7.74 10.72 18.69
CA PRO A 122 8.96 10.22 18.06
C PRO A 122 10.07 9.89 19.06
N GLN A 123 10.16 10.62 20.17
CA GLN A 123 11.21 10.44 21.15
C GLN A 123 11.07 9.11 21.90
N SER A 124 9.87 8.76 22.32
CA SER A 124 9.61 7.51 23.06
C SER A 124 9.42 6.30 22.14
N ARG A 125 8.87 6.52 20.92
CA ARG A 125 8.45 5.45 20.01
C ARG A 125 9.49 5.08 18.94
N TRP A 126 10.59 5.81 18.85
CA TRP A 126 11.65 5.47 17.89
C TRP A 126 12.20 4.05 18.08
N ALA A 127 12.43 3.65 19.35
CA ALA A 127 13.01 2.34 19.67
C ALA A 127 12.05 1.15 19.43
N THR A 128 10.77 1.39 19.20
CA THR A 128 9.73 0.41 18.91
C THR A 128 9.19 0.61 17.49
N ASN A 129 8.19 1.47 17.32
CA ASN A 129 7.54 1.71 16.03
C ASN A 129 8.50 2.17 14.91
N GLY A 130 9.56 2.94 15.24
CA GLY A 130 10.60 3.30 14.28
C GLY A 130 11.40 2.10 13.79
N LYS A 131 11.71 1.13 14.68
CA LYS A 131 12.33 -0.14 14.28
C LYS A 131 11.38 -1.00 13.46
N ASP A 132 10.09 -1.05 13.82
CA ASP A 132 9.09 -1.79 13.07
C ASP A 132 8.95 -1.25 11.64
N ALA A 133 8.90 0.08 11.49
CA ALA A 133 8.90 0.74 10.18
C ALA A 133 10.15 0.38 9.36
N SER A 134 11.33 0.40 9.97
CA SER A 134 12.59 0.02 9.30
C SER A 134 12.60 -1.46 8.92
N ALA A 135 12.11 -2.34 9.79
CA ALA A 135 12.03 -3.77 9.52
C ALA A 135 11.07 -4.08 8.36
N ALA A 136 9.93 -3.40 8.28
CA ALA A 136 9.01 -3.51 7.15
C ALA A 136 9.69 -3.12 5.83
N LEU A 137 10.43 -2.00 5.77
CA LEU A 137 11.21 -1.63 4.59
C LEU A 137 12.21 -2.72 4.18
N GLN A 138 12.97 -3.26 5.14
CA GLN A 138 13.97 -4.29 4.87
C GLN A 138 13.32 -5.58 4.32
N LYS A 139 12.23 -6.04 4.93
CA LYS A 139 11.47 -7.21 4.46
C LYS A 139 10.92 -7.00 3.06
N GLY A 140 10.33 -5.82 2.80
CA GLY A 140 9.81 -5.48 1.49
C GLY A 140 10.90 -5.46 0.41
N LEU A 141 12.04 -4.82 0.67
CA LEU A 141 13.19 -4.77 -0.26
C LEU A 141 13.84 -6.14 -0.45
N ALA A 142 13.77 -7.04 0.52
CA ALA A 142 14.23 -8.43 0.35
C ALA A 142 13.33 -9.23 -0.61
N LEU A 143 12.02 -8.92 -0.65
CA LEU A 143 11.08 -9.56 -1.59
C LEU A 143 11.11 -8.93 -2.98
N ASP A 144 11.21 -7.61 -3.06
CA ASP A 144 11.32 -6.86 -4.33
C ASP A 144 12.36 -5.74 -4.21
N PRO A 145 13.62 -6.03 -4.57
CA PRO A 145 14.71 -5.04 -4.54
C PRO A 145 14.53 -3.86 -5.49
N ASN A 146 13.55 -3.92 -6.39
CA ASN A 146 13.26 -2.88 -7.38
C ASN A 146 11.93 -2.17 -7.12
N ASN A 147 11.29 -2.38 -5.97
CA ASN A 147 10.03 -1.72 -5.65
C ASN A 147 10.22 -0.21 -5.44
N PRO A 148 9.69 0.66 -6.31
CA PRO A 148 9.91 2.09 -6.23
C PRO A 148 9.31 2.73 -4.98
N ARG A 149 8.19 2.21 -4.45
CA ARG A 149 7.49 2.73 -3.26
C ARG A 149 8.32 2.55 -2.00
N LEU A 150 9.01 1.41 -1.88
CA LEU A 150 9.91 1.17 -0.74
C LEU A 150 11.08 2.14 -0.74
N TYR A 151 11.68 2.46 -1.90
CA TYR A 151 12.70 3.49 -1.98
C TYR A 151 12.16 4.89 -1.70
N TYR A 152 10.94 5.20 -2.14
CA TYR A 152 10.28 6.44 -1.77
C TYR A 152 10.13 6.55 -0.23
N LEU A 153 9.64 5.52 0.43
CA LEU A 153 9.47 5.51 1.89
C LEU A 153 10.82 5.56 2.62
N GLN A 154 11.85 4.88 2.11
CA GLN A 154 13.21 4.97 2.63
C GLN A 154 13.75 6.41 2.52
N ALA A 155 13.56 7.05 1.36
CA ALA A 155 13.98 8.42 1.15
C ALA A 155 13.23 9.40 2.07
N MET A 156 11.93 9.20 2.29
CA MET A 156 11.13 9.97 3.25
C MET A 156 11.66 9.83 4.69
N SER A 157 12.02 8.61 5.09
CA SER A 157 12.63 8.37 6.41
C SER A 157 13.95 9.14 6.55
N LEU A 158 14.84 9.07 5.55
CA LEU A 158 16.11 9.80 5.55
C LEU A 158 15.90 11.32 5.56
N PHE A 159 14.96 11.83 4.75
CA PHE A 159 14.65 13.25 4.65
C PHE A 159 14.21 13.85 5.99
N ASN A 160 13.36 13.10 6.72
CA ASN A 160 12.81 13.55 8.00
C ASN A 160 13.72 13.23 9.22
N THR A 161 14.79 12.46 9.02
CA THR A 161 15.79 12.20 10.07
C THR A 161 16.83 13.30 10.06
N PRO A 162 17.13 13.96 11.20
CA PRO A 162 18.20 14.95 11.27
C PRO A 162 19.57 14.38 10.85
N SER A 163 20.42 15.22 10.25
CA SER A 163 21.73 14.81 9.72
C SER A 163 22.64 14.21 10.78
N GLN A 164 22.57 14.71 12.01
CA GLN A 164 23.31 14.17 13.17
C GLN A 164 22.94 12.73 13.54
N PHE A 165 21.78 12.26 13.10
CA PHE A 165 21.31 10.88 13.26
C PHE A 165 21.40 10.07 11.96
N GLY A 166 22.17 10.53 11.00
CA GLY A 166 22.44 9.82 9.74
C GLY A 166 21.44 10.07 8.62
N GLY A 167 20.51 11.01 8.78
CA GLY A 167 19.55 11.44 7.76
C GLY A 167 19.98 12.73 7.06
N GLY A 168 18.98 13.49 6.62
CA GLY A 168 19.11 14.78 5.94
C GLY A 168 18.89 14.72 4.44
N LYS A 169 18.69 15.89 3.83
CA LYS A 169 18.41 16.04 2.40
C LYS A 169 19.45 15.40 1.49
N ASP A 170 20.74 15.55 1.83
CA ASP A 170 21.85 14.99 1.06
C ASP A 170 21.82 13.46 0.99
N LYS A 171 21.36 12.81 2.07
CA LYS A 171 21.20 11.36 2.13
C LYS A 171 19.92 10.89 1.45
N ALA A 172 18.85 11.68 1.54
CA ALA A 172 17.56 11.37 0.95
C ALA A 172 17.58 11.52 -0.59
N LYS A 173 18.26 12.55 -1.12
CA LYS A 173 18.30 12.89 -2.54
C LYS A 173 18.61 11.69 -3.45
N PRO A 174 19.73 10.98 -3.33
CA PRO A 174 20.04 9.84 -4.22
C PRO A 174 19.02 8.71 -4.11
N VAL A 175 18.34 8.56 -2.96
CA VAL A 175 17.32 7.52 -2.77
C VAL A 175 16.00 7.91 -3.43
N PHE A 176 15.61 9.20 -3.42
CA PHE A 176 14.51 9.70 -4.24
C PHE A 176 14.78 9.54 -5.73
N GLU A 177 15.99 9.89 -6.20
CA GLU A 177 16.41 9.71 -7.60
C GLU A 177 16.27 8.24 -8.02
N LYS A 178 16.73 7.30 -7.18
CA LYS A 178 16.56 5.86 -7.41
C LYS A 178 15.09 5.46 -7.48
N SER A 179 14.27 5.91 -6.53
CA SER A 179 12.82 5.65 -6.53
C SER A 179 12.18 6.11 -7.84
N ILE A 180 12.46 7.34 -8.28
CA ILE A 180 11.91 7.92 -9.51
C ILE A 180 12.37 7.13 -10.75
N ALA A 181 13.64 6.73 -10.80
CA ALA A 181 14.16 5.91 -11.89
C ALA A 181 13.42 4.56 -11.98
N LEU A 182 13.17 3.92 -10.84
CA LEU A 182 12.40 2.68 -10.77
C LEU A 182 10.93 2.88 -11.18
N TYR A 183 10.28 3.98 -10.78
CA TYR A 183 8.92 4.31 -11.26
C TYR A 183 8.85 4.49 -12.77
N LYS A 184 9.90 5.07 -13.38
CA LYS A 184 9.94 5.28 -14.84
C LYS A 184 10.10 3.98 -15.62
N SER A 185 10.79 3.00 -15.06
CA SER A 185 11.00 1.69 -15.69
C SER A 185 9.93 0.66 -15.33
N ALA A 186 9.14 0.91 -14.29
CA ALA A 186 8.12 -0.02 -13.83
C ALA A 186 6.98 -0.17 -14.84
N GLN A 187 6.55 -1.41 -15.04
CA GLN A 187 5.33 -1.75 -15.78
C GLN A 187 4.39 -2.50 -14.84
N PRO A 188 3.58 -1.77 -14.05
CA PRO A 188 2.70 -2.39 -13.08
C PRO A 188 1.66 -3.27 -13.78
N LYS A 189 1.38 -4.43 -13.20
CA LYS A 189 0.26 -5.27 -13.63
C LYS A 189 -1.06 -4.52 -13.46
N PRO A 190 -2.11 -4.88 -14.20
CA PRO A 190 -3.43 -4.31 -13.99
C PRO A 190 -3.85 -4.35 -12.53
N LEU A 191 -4.48 -3.29 -12.03
CA LEU A 191 -4.92 -3.10 -10.64
C LEU A 191 -3.81 -2.97 -9.59
N TYR A 192 -2.53 -3.14 -9.94
CA TYR A 192 -1.42 -2.93 -9.01
C TYR A 192 -1.28 -1.45 -8.65
N PRO A 193 -0.73 -1.14 -7.46
CA PRO A 193 -0.62 0.24 -6.99
C PRO A 193 0.31 1.08 -7.87
N THR A 194 -0.10 2.33 -8.10
CA THR A 194 0.63 3.31 -8.93
C THR A 194 1.00 4.58 -8.17
N TRP A 195 0.63 4.69 -6.87
CA TRP A 195 0.93 5.85 -6.03
C TRP A 195 2.42 6.02 -5.74
N GLY A 196 2.82 7.23 -5.37
CA GLY A 196 4.14 7.54 -4.81
C GLY A 196 5.08 8.25 -5.77
N ARG A 197 4.92 8.12 -7.10
CA ARG A 197 5.83 8.73 -8.07
C ARG A 197 5.84 10.26 -7.98
N LYS A 198 4.66 10.88 -8.05
CA LYS A 198 4.58 12.35 -7.95
C LYS A 198 5.12 12.85 -6.62
N GLN A 199 4.79 12.18 -5.54
CA GLN A 199 5.29 12.52 -4.21
C GLN A 199 6.83 12.43 -4.14
N ALA A 200 7.44 11.40 -4.75
CA ALA A 200 8.89 11.27 -4.81
C ALA A 200 9.53 12.42 -5.62
N GLU A 201 8.91 12.82 -6.75
CA GLU A 201 9.36 13.95 -7.57
C GLU A 201 9.25 15.28 -6.80
N ASP A 202 8.13 15.52 -6.10
CA ASP A 202 7.90 16.72 -5.30
C ASP A 202 8.88 16.80 -4.11
N MET A 203 9.21 15.67 -3.49
CA MET A 203 10.18 15.62 -2.38
C MET A 203 11.62 15.77 -2.84
N LEU A 204 11.98 15.22 -4.01
CA LEU A 204 13.29 15.42 -4.61
C LEU A 204 13.55 16.91 -4.86
N ALA A 205 12.56 17.66 -5.32
CA ALA A 205 12.68 19.10 -5.53
C ALA A 205 13.02 19.87 -4.23
N GLN A 206 12.61 19.35 -3.07
CA GLN A 206 12.91 19.93 -1.75
C GLN A 206 14.32 19.56 -1.22
N CYS A 207 15.02 18.65 -1.91
CA CYS A 207 16.41 18.29 -1.60
C CYS A 207 17.45 19.18 -2.31
N GLN A 208 17.00 20.17 -3.04
CA GLN A 208 17.87 21.14 -3.72
C GLN A 208 18.33 22.23 -2.76
#